data_55ab06fef5a6c3e92db7aafcdd90cf4b
#
_entry.id   55ab06fef5a6c3e92db7aafcdd90cf4b
#
_cell.length_a   1.000
_cell.length_b   1.000
_cell.length_c   1.000
_cell.angle_alpha   90.00
_cell.angle_beta   90.00
_cell.angle_gamma   90.00
#
_symmetry.space_group_name_H-M   'P 1'
#
loop_
_entity.id
_entity.type
_entity.pdbx_description
1 polymer ?
#
loop_
_entity_poly.entity_id
_entity_poly.type
_entity_poly.pdbx_seq_one_letter_code
_entity_poly.pdbx_strand_id
1 'polypeptide(L)'
;MQVKLANPIELLRGGNVGEKEPKSKWLIAIIGLGCLAGGYYIAITTKSPLQVLSLFFVAVLLVIVGTYLLFISGSIVILKALRKNKKFYYNKKHFAAVSGMIYRMKQNAGGLASICVLSTMVLVVVSTTVSMYAGMEGELKQRYPSDISVYSWYKEVPDDVNLDDALKEAAADSDKIIADSACNVKDSKSYTYFSWTVFREGTEFKPVLSYDNDISLLYFVTGDEIDEMETGFKERLNKKIPQLDTGSVAVYGTEKFNGDIINLLGKEFKVAAAEKTAVSKDSYMSSMYSGVYYVVVDSKATLAEIFNLNNSLGEDSVPTMLNNEIDYNLYGSSEDKLAVAKALDKHFEENSVKSDVSGFYEESRDANREQIYVLYGGLFFIGIFLGTMFLMVTVMIIFYKQISEGYDDKARYEIMEKVGMSNDEVKKSITSQVRMVFFLPIILAACHLAAAFPLLRRLLVMFNLTDVKLIAICMSATFLVFVAIYYIVFKITSRAYYRIVGNQI
;
A
#
# COMPACT_ATOMS: atom_id res chain seq x y z
N MET A 1 12.89 -41.89 6.30
CA MET A 1 14.18 -42.03 7.03
C MET A 1 14.06 -42.76 8.38
N GLN A 2 13.03 -42.52 9.19
CA GLN A 2 12.83 -43.27 10.47
C GLN A 2 12.63 -44.79 10.30
N VAL A 3 11.98 -45.20 9.24
CA VAL A 3 11.72 -46.65 8.96
C VAL A 3 12.99 -47.44 8.64
N LYS A 4 14.06 -46.81 8.14
CA LYS A 4 15.34 -47.48 7.84
C LYS A 4 16.25 -47.75 9.07
N LEU A 5 15.95 -47.08 10.19
CA LEU A 5 16.77 -47.12 11.41
C LEU A 5 16.06 -47.76 12.61
N ALA A 6 14.79 -48.11 12.47
CA ALA A 6 14.00 -48.71 13.56
C ALA A 6 14.00 -50.24 13.47
N ASN A 7 14.15 -50.87 14.63
CA ASN A 7 14.01 -52.34 14.74
C ASN A 7 12.59 -52.77 14.31
N PRO A 8 12.43 -53.80 13.46
CA PRO A 8 11.11 -54.27 13.03
C PRO A 8 10.16 -54.58 14.18
N ILE A 9 10.67 -55.03 15.31
CA ILE A 9 9.89 -55.33 16.54
C ILE A 9 9.37 -54.04 17.19
N GLU A 10 10.13 -52.92 17.15
CA GLU A 10 9.67 -51.63 17.65
C GLU A 10 8.59 -50.99 16.75
N LEU A 11 8.66 -51.24 15.43
CA LEU A 11 7.64 -50.82 14.46
C LEU A 11 6.32 -51.55 14.67
N LEU A 12 6.35 -52.84 14.94
CA LEU A 12 5.16 -53.68 15.23
C LEU A 12 4.54 -53.35 16.63
N ARG A 13 5.34 -52.91 17.61
CA ARG A 13 4.88 -52.48 18.93
C ARG A 13 4.51 -50.99 18.97
N GLY A 14 4.81 -50.25 17.92
CA GLY A 14 4.62 -48.77 17.87
C GLY A 14 3.18 -48.30 18.08
N GLY A 15 2.17 -49.16 17.79
CA GLY A 15 0.77 -48.89 18.08
C GLY A 15 0.38 -48.89 19.57
N ASN A 16 1.19 -49.59 20.41
CA ASN A 16 0.92 -49.71 21.86
C ASN A 16 1.84 -48.87 22.76
N VAL A 17 2.81 -48.17 22.18
CA VAL A 17 3.70 -47.27 22.94
C VAL A 17 3.08 -45.86 22.96
N GLY A 18 2.74 -45.35 24.14
CA GLY A 18 2.20 -44.03 24.31
C GLY A 18 3.09 -42.94 23.66
N GLU A 19 2.49 -41.95 23.05
CA GLU A 19 3.22 -40.87 22.37
C GLU A 19 4.18 -40.16 23.33
N LYS A 20 5.46 -40.07 22.94
CA LYS A 20 6.48 -39.33 23.71
C LYS A 20 6.16 -37.84 23.69
N GLU A 21 6.17 -37.23 24.88
CA GLU A 21 5.94 -35.78 25.06
C GLU A 21 6.96 -34.97 24.21
N PRO A 22 6.51 -33.92 23.46
CA PRO A 22 7.40 -33.12 22.66
C PRO A 22 8.41 -32.36 23.51
N LYS A 23 9.69 -32.39 23.10
CA LYS A 23 10.74 -31.58 23.74
C LYS A 23 10.50 -30.10 23.43
N SER A 24 10.66 -29.23 24.43
CA SER A 24 10.59 -27.78 24.25
C SER A 24 11.84 -27.30 23.53
N LYS A 25 11.67 -26.78 22.31
CA LYS A 25 12.75 -26.22 21.47
C LYS A 25 12.71 -24.67 21.59
N TRP A 26 13.01 -24.15 22.76
CA TRP A 26 12.89 -22.72 23.06
C TRP A 26 13.72 -21.81 22.15
N LEU A 27 14.89 -22.26 21.68
CA LEU A 27 15.71 -21.53 20.71
C LEU A 27 14.98 -21.30 19.40
N ILE A 28 14.28 -22.32 18.86
CA ILE A 28 13.50 -22.18 17.63
C ILE A 28 12.32 -21.22 17.84
N ALA A 29 11.71 -21.20 19.01
CA ALA A 29 10.66 -20.25 19.35
C ALA A 29 11.18 -18.81 19.40
N ILE A 30 12.38 -18.56 19.95
CA ILE A 30 13.03 -17.25 19.95
C ILE A 30 13.37 -16.80 18.55
N ILE A 31 13.95 -17.68 17.72
CA ILE A 31 14.24 -17.37 16.30
C ILE A 31 12.94 -17.01 15.58
N GLY A 32 11.86 -17.77 15.78
CA GLY A 32 10.56 -17.47 15.20
C GLY A 32 10.00 -16.11 15.62
N LEU A 33 10.13 -15.77 16.90
CA LEU A 33 9.74 -14.46 17.42
C LEU A 33 10.60 -13.33 16.83
N GLY A 34 11.92 -13.56 16.69
CA GLY A 34 12.83 -12.63 16.06
C GLY A 34 12.50 -12.39 14.58
N CYS A 35 12.15 -13.45 13.83
CA CYS A 35 11.70 -13.32 12.45
C CYS A 35 10.40 -12.50 12.35
N LEU A 36 9.39 -12.75 13.20
CA LEU A 36 8.18 -11.95 13.21
C LEU A 36 8.43 -10.50 13.59
N ALA A 37 9.21 -10.27 14.65
CA ALA A 37 9.58 -8.93 15.07
C ALA A 37 10.33 -8.16 13.98
N GLY A 38 11.27 -8.82 13.28
CA GLY A 38 11.99 -8.26 12.14
C GLY A 38 11.08 -7.92 10.97
N GLY A 39 10.16 -8.82 10.59
CA GLY A 39 9.18 -8.56 9.53
C GLY A 39 8.24 -7.39 9.87
N TYR A 40 7.75 -7.32 11.11
CA TYR A 40 6.90 -6.22 11.57
C TYR A 40 7.67 -4.90 11.69
N TYR A 41 8.92 -4.97 12.16
CA TYR A 41 9.79 -3.80 12.22
C TYR A 41 9.97 -3.18 10.83
N ILE A 42 10.31 -3.99 9.81
CA ILE A 42 10.40 -3.54 8.42
C ILE A 42 9.07 -2.91 7.97
N ALA A 43 7.94 -3.59 8.23
CA ALA A 43 6.62 -3.11 7.80
C ALA A 43 6.23 -1.75 8.41
N ILE A 44 6.66 -1.47 9.63
CA ILE A 44 6.31 -0.24 10.36
C ILE A 44 7.29 0.90 10.05
N THR A 45 8.60 0.61 9.96
CA THR A 45 9.64 1.65 9.92
C THR A 45 10.01 2.10 8.50
N THR A 46 9.83 1.26 7.46
CA THR A 46 10.15 1.63 6.08
C THR A 46 9.28 2.80 5.63
N LYS A 47 9.88 3.93 5.26
CA LYS A 47 9.15 5.18 4.93
C LYS A 47 9.00 5.39 3.43
N SER A 48 10.04 5.17 2.66
CA SER A 48 10.04 5.39 1.20
C SER A 48 9.26 4.29 0.46
N PRO A 49 8.35 4.63 -0.48
CA PRO A 49 7.63 3.66 -1.30
C PRO A 49 8.55 2.72 -2.10
N LEU A 50 9.66 3.22 -2.65
CA LEU A 50 10.63 2.40 -3.39
C LEU A 50 11.33 1.38 -2.48
N GLN A 51 11.69 1.77 -1.26
CA GLN A 51 12.24 0.85 -0.26
C GLN A 51 11.20 -0.18 0.18
N VAL A 52 9.92 0.21 0.24
CA VAL A 52 8.82 -0.73 0.53
C VAL A 52 8.80 -1.84 -0.51
N LEU A 53 8.92 -1.55 -1.80
CA LEU A 53 8.89 -2.55 -2.86
C LEU A 53 10.03 -3.58 -2.73
N SER A 54 11.25 -3.12 -2.43
CA SER A 54 12.42 -3.99 -2.27
C SER A 54 12.36 -4.83 -0.98
N LEU A 55 11.93 -4.24 0.13
CA LEU A 55 11.87 -4.90 1.44
C LEU A 55 10.60 -5.71 1.67
N PHE A 56 9.55 -5.52 0.83
CA PHE A 56 8.27 -6.22 0.95
C PHE A 56 8.45 -7.75 0.99
N PHE A 57 9.16 -8.31 0.03
CA PHE A 57 9.37 -9.76 -0.04
C PHE A 57 10.16 -10.30 1.15
N VAL A 58 11.15 -9.53 1.63
CA VAL A 58 11.91 -9.89 2.82
C VAL A 58 11.02 -9.92 4.06
N ALA A 59 10.19 -8.89 4.24
CA ALA A 59 9.24 -8.84 5.36
C ALA A 59 8.24 -10.01 5.31
N VAL A 60 7.67 -10.31 4.13
CA VAL A 60 6.74 -11.43 3.93
C VAL A 60 7.40 -12.76 4.26
N LEU A 61 8.62 -13.02 3.77
CA LEU A 61 9.35 -14.25 4.07
C LEU A 61 9.65 -14.40 5.55
N LEU A 62 10.07 -13.33 6.23
CA LEU A 62 10.30 -13.33 7.68
C LEU A 62 9.02 -13.64 8.46
N VAL A 63 7.87 -13.07 8.07
CA VAL A 63 6.58 -13.34 8.69
C VAL A 63 6.16 -14.79 8.46
N ILE A 64 6.31 -15.34 7.26
CA ILE A 64 6.00 -16.74 6.95
C ILE A 64 6.86 -17.67 7.81
N VAL A 65 8.18 -17.53 7.76
CA VAL A 65 9.13 -18.37 8.51
C VAL A 65 8.86 -18.24 10.02
N GLY A 66 8.70 -17.02 10.52
CA GLY A 66 8.39 -16.75 11.92
C GLY A 66 7.09 -17.42 12.37
N THR A 67 6.04 -17.37 11.55
CA THR A 67 4.75 -18.01 11.82
C THR A 67 4.90 -19.53 11.93
N TYR A 68 5.58 -20.16 10.98
CA TYR A 68 5.83 -21.62 11.06
C TYR A 68 6.62 -22.01 12.30
N LEU A 69 7.71 -21.30 12.61
CA LEU A 69 8.56 -21.59 13.78
C LEU A 69 7.79 -21.38 15.10
N LEU A 70 6.92 -20.36 15.18
CA LEU A 70 6.09 -20.13 16.36
C LEU A 70 4.99 -21.17 16.51
N PHE A 71 4.33 -21.62 15.46
CA PHE A 71 3.37 -22.71 15.57
C PHE A 71 4.05 -24.03 15.97
N ILE A 72 5.20 -24.37 15.38
CA ILE A 72 5.89 -25.64 15.63
C ILE A 72 6.53 -25.70 17.03
N SER A 73 7.13 -24.60 17.48
CA SER A 73 7.91 -24.60 18.74
C SER A 73 7.34 -23.68 19.79
N GLY A 74 6.90 -22.46 19.42
CA GLY A 74 6.38 -21.46 20.33
C GLY A 74 5.12 -21.91 21.04
N SER A 75 4.19 -22.56 20.34
CA SER A 75 2.96 -23.10 20.92
C SER A 75 3.25 -24.12 22.01
N ILE A 76 4.23 -25.01 21.80
CA ILE A 76 4.64 -26.01 22.80
C ILE A 76 5.29 -25.34 24.00
N VAL A 77 6.13 -24.31 23.77
CA VAL A 77 6.77 -23.53 24.85
C VAL A 77 5.72 -22.86 25.72
N ILE A 78 4.73 -22.19 25.11
CA ILE A 78 3.63 -21.50 25.80
C ILE A 78 2.78 -22.49 26.61
N LEU A 79 2.37 -23.60 25.99
CA LEU A 79 1.56 -24.62 26.67
C LEU A 79 2.29 -25.26 27.86
N LYS A 80 3.60 -25.51 27.73
CA LYS A 80 4.42 -26.00 28.86
C LYS A 80 4.60 -24.95 29.95
N ALA A 81 4.70 -23.66 29.61
CA ALA A 81 4.73 -22.58 30.58
C ALA A 81 3.40 -22.47 31.34
N LEU A 82 2.25 -22.57 30.63
CA LEU A 82 0.92 -22.62 31.24
C LEU A 82 0.76 -23.83 32.17
N ARG A 83 1.30 -24.99 31.80
CA ARG A 83 1.31 -26.19 32.63
C ARG A 83 2.12 -25.99 33.94
N LYS A 84 3.20 -25.22 33.93
CA LYS A 84 3.99 -24.90 35.14
C LYS A 84 3.22 -24.01 36.13
N ASN A 85 2.26 -23.23 35.65
CA ASN A 85 1.40 -22.43 36.54
C ASN A 85 0.33 -23.33 37.18
N LYS A 86 0.61 -23.82 38.42
CA LYS A 86 -0.23 -24.76 39.13
C LYS A 86 -1.66 -24.25 39.38
N LYS A 87 -1.84 -22.96 39.67
CA LYS A 87 -3.17 -22.36 39.86
C LYS A 87 -4.03 -22.40 38.60
N PHE A 88 -3.44 -22.19 37.43
CA PHE A 88 -4.12 -22.25 36.13
C PHE A 88 -4.37 -23.70 35.72
N TYR A 89 -3.34 -24.54 35.79
CA TYR A 89 -3.35 -25.90 35.25
C TYR A 89 -4.30 -26.84 35.99
N TYR A 90 -4.32 -26.85 37.37
CA TYR A 90 -5.15 -27.75 38.14
C TYR A 90 -6.64 -27.34 38.23
N ASN A 91 -7.06 -26.32 37.47
CA ASN A 91 -8.48 -26.08 37.27
C ASN A 91 -9.05 -27.17 36.33
N LYS A 92 -10.15 -27.82 36.77
CA LYS A 92 -10.80 -28.93 36.04
C LYS A 92 -11.02 -28.62 34.51
N LYS A 93 -11.32 -27.35 34.17
CA LYS A 93 -11.54 -26.90 32.81
C LYS A 93 -10.25 -26.80 31.98
N HIS A 94 -9.11 -26.50 32.63
CA HIS A 94 -7.84 -26.23 31.93
C HIS A 94 -6.94 -27.45 31.84
N PHE A 95 -7.03 -28.37 32.82
CA PHE A 95 -6.18 -29.57 32.85
C PHE A 95 -6.25 -30.42 31.60
N ALA A 96 -7.45 -30.86 31.23
CA ALA A 96 -7.66 -31.68 30.03
C ALA A 96 -7.34 -30.92 28.73
N ALA A 97 -7.68 -29.61 28.69
CA ALA A 97 -7.42 -28.77 27.52
C ALA A 97 -5.93 -28.55 27.27
N VAL A 98 -5.14 -28.15 28.28
CA VAL A 98 -3.70 -27.89 28.13
C VAL A 98 -2.93 -29.19 27.84
N SER A 99 -3.24 -30.28 28.55
CA SER A 99 -2.58 -31.56 28.34
C SER A 99 -2.83 -32.10 26.92
N GLY A 100 -4.09 -32.10 26.46
CA GLY A 100 -4.44 -32.52 25.11
C GLY A 100 -3.81 -31.65 24.00
N MET A 101 -3.77 -30.32 24.24
CA MET A 101 -3.20 -29.37 23.27
C MET A 101 -1.68 -29.52 23.06
N ILE A 102 -0.91 -29.94 24.08
CA ILE A 102 0.53 -30.17 23.92
C ILE A 102 0.81 -31.24 22.85
N TYR A 103 0.05 -32.32 22.85
CA TYR A 103 0.18 -33.41 21.85
C TYR A 103 -0.39 -33.00 20.49
N ARG A 104 -1.55 -32.34 20.47
CA ARG A 104 -2.16 -31.80 19.23
C ARG A 104 -1.26 -30.80 18.53
N MET A 105 -0.62 -29.88 19.23
CA MET A 105 0.30 -28.91 18.65
C MET A 105 1.53 -29.59 18.04
N LYS A 106 2.01 -30.70 18.57
CA LYS A 106 3.10 -31.48 17.96
C LYS A 106 2.73 -32.01 16.58
N GLN A 107 1.52 -32.55 16.42
CA GLN A 107 1.07 -33.17 15.17
C GLN A 107 0.57 -32.13 14.16
N ASN A 108 -0.03 -31.03 14.64
CA ASN A 108 -0.86 -30.15 13.85
C ASN A 108 -0.25 -28.78 13.58
N ALA A 109 0.89 -28.44 14.18
CA ALA A 109 1.50 -27.12 14.09
C ALA A 109 1.71 -26.62 12.65
N GLY A 110 2.21 -27.49 11.77
CA GLY A 110 2.44 -27.13 10.36
C GLY A 110 1.15 -26.78 9.63
N GLY A 111 0.10 -27.57 9.82
CA GLY A 111 -1.21 -27.30 9.21
C GLY A 111 -1.85 -26.00 9.75
N LEU A 112 -1.72 -25.70 11.06
CA LEU A 112 -2.21 -24.45 11.63
C LEU A 112 -1.42 -23.23 11.14
N ALA A 113 -0.10 -23.37 10.99
CA ALA A 113 0.73 -22.35 10.37
C ALA A 113 0.32 -22.09 8.92
N SER A 114 0.07 -23.17 8.13
CA SER A 114 -0.42 -23.02 6.75
C SER A 114 -1.77 -22.30 6.68
N ILE A 115 -2.73 -22.65 7.55
CA ILE A 115 -4.02 -21.96 7.65
C ILE A 115 -3.82 -20.48 7.96
N CYS A 116 -2.94 -20.14 8.91
CA CYS A 116 -2.64 -18.76 9.27
C CYS A 116 -2.04 -17.98 8.10
N VAL A 117 -1.02 -18.53 7.44
CA VAL A 117 -0.33 -17.89 6.31
C VAL A 117 -1.29 -17.71 5.12
N LEU A 118 -2.03 -18.76 4.74
CA LEU A 118 -3.01 -18.67 3.65
C LEU A 118 -4.13 -17.68 3.96
N SER A 119 -4.64 -17.67 5.21
CA SER A 119 -5.64 -16.67 5.65
C SER A 119 -5.09 -15.25 5.55
N THR A 120 -3.83 -15.03 5.95
CA THR A 120 -3.17 -13.74 5.82
C THR A 120 -3.02 -13.34 4.34
N MET A 121 -2.64 -14.28 3.47
CA MET A 121 -2.55 -14.03 2.02
C MET A 121 -3.91 -13.63 1.42
N VAL A 122 -4.99 -14.35 1.76
CA VAL A 122 -6.35 -13.96 1.34
C VAL A 122 -6.66 -12.53 1.78
N LEU A 123 -6.45 -12.24 3.07
CA LEU A 123 -6.75 -10.93 3.64
C LEU A 123 -5.94 -9.81 2.98
N VAL A 124 -4.64 -10.00 2.79
CA VAL A 124 -3.77 -8.99 2.17
C VAL A 124 -4.13 -8.77 0.70
N VAL A 125 -4.22 -9.86 -0.09
CA VAL A 125 -4.47 -9.74 -1.54
C VAL A 125 -5.86 -9.15 -1.81
N VAL A 126 -6.90 -9.70 -1.18
CA VAL A 126 -8.28 -9.22 -1.42
C VAL A 126 -8.46 -7.81 -0.90
N SER A 127 -7.99 -7.48 0.32
CA SER A 127 -8.17 -6.13 0.85
C SER A 127 -7.43 -5.07 0.02
N THR A 128 -6.23 -5.38 -0.48
CA THR A 128 -5.45 -4.47 -1.31
C THR A 128 -6.16 -4.21 -2.64
N THR A 129 -6.59 -5.26 -3.34
CA THR A 129 -7.24 -5.12 -4.64
C THR A 129 -8.65 -4.52 -4.55
N VAL A 130 -9.40 -4.81 -3.48
CA VAL A 130 -10.68 -4.14 -3.17
C VAL A 130 -10.45 -2.66 -2.91
N SER A 131 -9.39 -2.29 -2.15
CA SER A 131 -9.06 -0.88 -1.89
C SER A 131 -8.72 -0.14 -3.17
N MET A 132 -7.93 -0.75 -4.07
CA MET A 132 -7.58 -0.17 -5.37
C MET A 132 -8.83 0.06 -6.23
N TYR A 133 -9.69 -0.95 -6.34
CA TYR A 133 -10.92 -0.84 -7.12
C TYR A 133 -11.88 0.20 -6.56
N ALA A 134 -12.06 0.23 -5.23
CA ALA A 134 -12.93 1.21 -4.57
C ALA A 134 -12.39 2.64 -4.64
N GLY A 135 -11.07 2.81 -4.70
CA GLY A 135 -10.40 4.11 -4.77
C GLY A 135 -10.20 4.66 -6.20
N MET A 136 -10.51 3.88 -7.21
CA MET A 136 -10.23 4.17 -8.62
C MET A 136 -10.76 5.53 -9.11
N GLU A 137 -12.00 5.89 -8.77
CA GLU A 137 -12.57 7.20 -9.10
C GLU A 137 -11.89 8.36 -8.37
N GLY A 138 -11.48 8.13 -7.12
CA GLY A 138 -10.73 9.12 -6.35
C GLY A 138 -9.35 9.35 -6.95
N GLU A 139 -8.68 8.29 -7.36
CA GLU A 139 -7.39 8.35 -8.04
C GLU A 139 -7.48 9.06 -9.38
N LEU A 140 -8.48 8.71 -10.19
CA LEU A 140 -8.71 9.36 -11.48
C LEU A 140 -8.87 10.88 -11.34
N LYS A 141 -9.67 11.34 -10.35
CA LYS A 141 -9.85 12.77 -10.08
C LYS A 141 -8.62 13.45 -9.48
N GLN A 142 -7.81 12.71 -8.74
CA GLN A 142 -6.59 13.25 -8.15
C GLN A 142 -5.47 13.38 -9.19
N ARG A 143 -5.37 12.41 -10.11
CA ARG A 143 -4.37 12.42 -11.19
C ARG A 143 -4.74 13.39 -12.30
N TYR A 144 -6.03 13.48 -12.64
CA TYR A 144 -6.58 14.36 -13.65
C TYR A 144 -7.61 15.30 -13.00
N PRO A 145 -7.18 16.35 -12.28
CA PRO A 145 -8.09 17.25 -11.57
C PRO A 145 -9.03 17.98 -12.51
N SER A 146 -8.56 18.31 -13.72
CA SER A 146 -9.33 18.94 -14.79
C SER A 146 -9.90 17.92 -15.78
N ASP A 147 -10.93 18.27 -16.53
CA ASP A 147 -11.49 17.39 -17.55
C ASP A 147 -10.51 17.19 -18.70
N ILE A 148 -9.86 18.31 -19.13
CA ILE A 148 -8.82 18.33 -20.14
C ILE A 148 -7.72 19.28 -19.70
N SER A 149 -6.47 18.88 -19.81
CA SER A 149 -5.28 19.72 -19.61
C SER A 149 -4.48 19.75 -20.90
N VAL A 150 -4.13 20.94 -21.34
CA VAL A 150 -3.31 21.19 -22.52
C VAL A 150 -1.96 21.69 -22.07
N TYR A 151 -0.91 21.05 -22.55
CA TYR A 151 0.47 21.37 -22.21
C TYR A 151 1.22 21.80 -23.45
N SER A 152 1.87 22.97 -23.38
CA SER A 152 2.95 23.35 -24.29
C SER A 152 4.25 23.45 -23.49
N TRP A 153 5.34 22.87 -24.01
CA TRP A 153 6.57 22.77 -23.27
C TRP A 153 7.79 23.24 -24.07
N TYR A 154 8.77 23.79 -23.35
CA TYR A 154 10.03 24.28 -23.87
C TYR A 154 11.19 23.47 -23.30
N LYS A 155 12.14 23.09 -24.16
CA LYS A 155 13.47 22.60 -23.72
C LYS A 155 14.41 23.73 -23.40
N GLU A 156 14.32 24.81 -24.14
CA GLU A 156 15.02 26.08 -23.95
C GLU A 156 14.00 27.18 -24.21
N VAL A 157 14.03 28.25 -23.43
CA VAL A 157 13.19 29.43 -23.68
C VAL A 157 14.05 30.40 -24.49
N PRO A 158 13.74 30.68 -25.77
CA PRO A 158 14.43 31.68 -26.56
C PRO A 158 14.26 33.10 -25.93
N ASP A 159 15.26 33.98 -26.08
CA ASP A 159 15.26 35.30 -25.47
C ASP A 159 14.14 36.21 -26.01
N ASP A 160 13.62 35.93 -27.21
CA ASP A 160 12.55 36.68 -27.89
C ASP A 160 11.15 36.10 -27.60
N VAL A 161 11.03 34.99 -26.89
CA VAL A 161 9.75 34.37 -26.54
C VAL A 161 9.17 35.02 -25.29
N ASN A 162 7.98 35.57 -25.43
CA ASN A 162 7.16 36.01 -24.31
C ASN A 162 6.24 34.85 -23.88
N LEU A 163 6.53 34.23 -22.70
CA LEU A 163 5.77 33.12 -22.17
C LEU A 163 4.29 33.45 -21.93
N ASP A 164 3.96 34.71 -21.59
CA ASP A 164 2.56 35.14 -21.41
C ASP A 164 1.79 35.15 -22.73
N ASP A 165 2.44 35.62 -23.80
CA ASP A 165 1.80 35.69 -25.11
C ASP A 165 1.64 34.28 -25.71
N ALA A 166 2.64 33.42 -25.56
CA ALA A 166 2.56 32.03 -25.99
C ALA A 166 1.46 31.24 -25.23
N LEU A 167 1.30 31.49 -23.93
CA LEU A 167 0.23 30.88 -23.13
C LEU A 167 -1.16 31.36 -23.58
N LYS A 168 -1.30 32.66 -23.86
CA LYS A 168 -2.54 33.25 -24.35
C LYS A 168 -2.92 32.75 -25.75
N GLU A 169 -1.95 32.55 -26.64
CA GLU A 169 -2.18 32.01 -27.99
C GLU A 169 -2.67 30.56 -27.91
N ALA A 170 -2.00 29.73 -27.12
CA ALA A 170 -2.43 28.34 -26.90
C ALA A 170 -3.83 28.25 -26.27
N ALA A 171 -4.17 29.16 -25.35
CA ALA A 171 -5.49 29.25 -24.75
C ALA A 171 -6.54 29.66 -25.78
N ALA A 172 -6.26 30.68 -26.62
CA ALA A 172 -7.19 31.14 -27.63
C ALA A 172 -7.51 30.07 -28.70
N ASP A 173 -6.51 29.29 -29.10
CA ASP A 173 -6.69 28.15 -30.00
C ASP A 173 -7.54 27.03 -29.36
N SER A 174 -7.26 26.72 -28.11
CA SER A 174 -8.04 25.74 -27.33
C SER A 174 -9.49 26.18 -27.15
N ASP A 175 -9.71 27.43 -26.75
CA ASP A 175 -11.05 28.03 -26.56
C ASP A 175 -11.88 27.98 -27.87
N LYS A 176 -11.25 28.24 -29.00
CA LYS A 176 -11.91 28.16 -30.31
C LYS A 176 -12.35 26.73 -30.64
N ILE A 177 -11.49 25.75 -30.41
CA ILE A 177 -11.80 24.33 -30.63
C ILE A 177 -12.94 23.88 -29.71
N ILE A 178 -12.93 24.31 -28.45
CA ILE A 178 -13.99 23.98 -27.50
C ILE A 178 -15.30 24.67 -27.91
N ALA A 179 -15.27 25.93 -28.34
CA ALA A 179 -16.44 26.66 -28.77
C ALA A 179 -17.10 26.06 -30.03
N ASP A 180 -16.30 25.45 -30.92
CA ASP A 180 -16.78 24.76 -32.12
C ASP A 180 -17.34 23.35 -31.83
N SER A 181 -17.26 22.89 -30.56
CA SER A 181 -17.71 21.57 -30.11
C SER A 181 -19.11 21.57 -29.49
N ALA A 182 -19.58 20.41 -29.01
CA ALA A 182 -20.79 20.29 -28.21
C ALA A 182 -20.58 20.62 -26.71
N CYS A 183 -19.35 20.97 -26.30
CA CYS A 183 -19.00 21.31 -24.94
C CYS A 183 -19.02 22.83 -24.69
N ASN A 184 -19.18 23.21 -23.43
CA ASN A 184 -19.02 24.60 -22.99
C ASN A 184 -18.00 24.65 -21.83
N VAL A 185 -17.16 25.68 -21.81
CA VAL A 185 -16.24 25.90 -20.70
C VAL A 185 -17.02 26.21 -19.42
N LYS A 186 -16.74 25.45 -18.37
CA LYS A 186 -17.26 25.70 -17.03
C LYS A 186 -16.32 26.62 -16.25
N ASP A 187 -15.07 26.27 -16.23
CA ASP A 187 -13.94 27.07 -15.70
C ASP A 187 -12.66 26.68 -16.44
N SER A 188 -11.70 27.59 -16.46
CA SER A 188 -10.37 27.36 -17.00
C SER A 188 -9.32 28.01 -16.12
N LYS A 189 -8.12 27.44 -16.15
CA LYS A 189 -6.94 27.94 -15.43
C LYS A 189 -5.74 27.84 -16.36
N SER A 190 -4.81 28.75 -16.23
CA SER A 190 -3.57 28.72 -16.99
C SER A 190 -2.40 29.20 -16.13
N TYR A 191 -1.27 28.51 -16.23
CA TYR A 191 -0.08 28.81 -15.48
C TYR A 191 1.18 28.25 -16.14
N THR A 192 2.32 28.86 -15.79
CA THR A 192 3.63 28.46 -16.29
C THR A 192 4.47 27.96 -15.12
N TYR A 193 5.06 26.78 -15.26
CA TYR A 193 5.92 26.21 -14.25
C TYR A 193 6.97 25.27 -14.84
N PHE A 194 7.98 24.97 -14.06
CA PHE A 194 8.83 23.80 -14.27
C PHE A 194 9.11 23.09 -12.95
N SER A 195 9.45 21.81 -13.05
CA SER A 195 9.86 21.02 -11.90
C SER A 195 11.32 20.60 -12.03
N TRP A 196 12.02 20.59 -10.90
CA TRP A 196 13.42 20.22 -10.85
C TRP A 196 13.70 19.25 -9.71
N THR A 197 14.27 18.07 -10.06
CA THR A 197 14.70 17.07 -9.09
C THR A 197 16.12 17.39 -8.64
N VAL A 198 16.31 17.54 -7.33
CA VAL A 198 17.55 18.03 -6.75
C VAL A 198 17.99 17.19 -5.55
N PHE A 199 19.27 17.21 -5.28
CA PHE A 199 19.83 16.77 -4.00
C PHE A 199 19.92 17.98 -3.07
N ARG A 200 19.38 17.88 -1.85
CA ARG A 200 19.39 18.96 -0.88
C ARG A 200 20.50 18.79 0.15
N GLU A 201 21.38 19.76 0.24
CA GLU A 201 22.41 19.84 1.28
C GLU A 201 22.26 21.16 2.07
N GLY A 202 21.54 21.12 3.17
CA GLY A 202 21.22 22.29 3.96
C GLY A 202 20.33 23.31 3.23
N THR A 203 20.89 24.44 2.80
CA THR A 203 20.24 25.50 2.02
C THR A 203 20.62 25.46 0.54
N GLU A 204 21.47 24.54 0.14
CA GLU A 204 21.95 24.39 -1.23
C GLU A 204 21.19 23.25 -1.91
N PHE A 205 20.77 23.48 -3.15
CA PHE A 205 20.17 22.50 -4.02
C PHE A 205 21.09 22.22 -5.20
N LYS A 206 21.51 20.96 -5.32
CA LYS A 206 22.46 20.49 -6.33
C LYS A 206 21.78 19.56 -7.33
N PRO A 207 22.27 19.47 -8.56
CA PRO A 207 21.79 18.49 -9.53
C PRO A 207 21.91 17.06 -8.99
N VAL A 208 20.96 16.21 -9.34
CA VAL A 208 21.01 14.77 -9.02
C VAL A 208 21.81 14.05 -10.07
N LEU A 209 22.97 13.52 -9.68
CA LEU A 209 23.84 12.67 -10.54
C LEU A 209 23.55 11.17 -10.34
N SER A 210 22.90 10.80 -9.25
CA SER A 210 22.46 9.42 -8.95
C SER A 210 21.19 9.46 -8.10
N TYR A 211 20.28 8.48 -8.31
CA TYR A 211 19.06 8.37 -7.51
C TYR A 211 19.33 7.77 -6.13
N ASP A 212 20.00 8.55 -5.26
CA ASP A 212 20.16 8.22 -3.85
C ASP A 212 18.98 8.73 -3.01
N ASN A 213 18.87 8.25 -1.75
CA ASN A 213 17.66 8.27 -0.93
C ASN A 213 17.15 9.65 -0.44
N ASP A 214 17.81 10.77 -0.74
CA ASP A 214 17.47 12.11 -0.23
C ASP A 214 17.21 13.14 -1.33
N ILE A 215 16.55 12.71 -2.41
CA ILE A 215 16.16 13.62 -3.50
C ILE A 215 14.91 14.41 -3.13
N SER A 216 14.90 15.69 -3.49
CA SER A 216 13.79 16.60 -3.33
C SER A 216 13.27 17.08 -4.69
N LEU A 217 11.99 17.44 -4.74
CA LEU A 217 11.35 17.98 -5.94
C LEU A 217 11.01 19.46 -5.69
N LEU A 218 11.49 20.33 -6.57
CA LEU A 218 11.17 21.76 -6.58
C LEU A 218 10.21 22.04 -7.73
N TYR A 219 9.12 22.73 -7.46
CA TYR A 219 8.25 23.34 -8.45
C TYR A 219 8.47 24.83 -8.45
N PHE A 220 8.80 25.41 -9.59
CA PHE A 220 8.98 26.85 -9.76
C PHE A 220 7.75 27.43 -10.44
N VAL A 221 7.19 28.51 -9.86
CA VAL A 221 5.98 29.17 -10.33
C VAL A 221 5.98 30.62 -9.89
N THR A 222 5.24 31.51 -10.56
CA THR A 222 5.08 32.89 -10.14
C THR A 222 4.07 33.04 -9.00
N GLY A 223 4.17 34.15 -8.23
CA GLY A 223 3.27 34.40 -7.10
C GLY A 223 1.81 34.62 -7.51
N ASP A 224 1.56 35.02 -8.74
CA ASP A 224 0.22 35.25 -9.28
C ASP A 224 -0.42 33.92 -9.71
N GLU A 225 0.36 32.99 -10.25
CA GLU A 225 -0.11 31.72 -10.82
C GLU A 225 -0.14 30.52 -9.86
N ILE A 226 0.50 30.62 -8.70
CA ILE A 226 0.56 29.48 -7.78
C ILE A 226 -0.82 29.02 -7.28
N ASP A 227 -1.80 29.92 -7.19
CA ASP A 227 -3.17 29.57 -6.77
C ASP A 227 -3.96 28.91 -7.90
N GLU A 228 -3.60 29.16 -9.13
CA GLU A 228 -4.10 28.47 -10.32
C GLU A 228 -3.51 27.06 -10.38
N MET A 229 -2.19 26.94 -10.20
CA MET A 229 -1.47 25.66 -10.15
C MET A 229 -1.93 24.78 -8.99
N GLU A 230 -2.09 25.35 -7.80
CA GLU A 230 -2.42 24.64 -6.55
C GLU A 230 -3.67 25.26 -5.93
N THR A 231 -4.83 24.78 -6.31
CA THR A 231 -6.14 25.33 -5.89
C THR A 231 -6.26 25.51 -4.38
N GLY A 232 -6.62 26.71 -3.94
CA GLY A 232 -6.79 27.06 -2.53
C GLY A 232 -5.46 27.16 -1.77
N PHE A 233 -4.35 27.35 -2.46
CA PHE A 233 -3.03 27.46 -1.83
C PHE A 233 -2.95 28.67 -0.88
N LYS A 234 -3.41 29.85 -1.34
CA LYS A 234 -3.44 31.08 -0.55
C LYS A 234 -4.36 30.96 0.67
N GLU A 235 -5.47 30.26 0.54
CA GLU A 235 -6.39 29.98 1.66
C GLU A 235 -5.76 29.07 2.71
N ARG A 236 -5.05 28.01 2.30
CA ARG A 236 -4.36 27.09 3.22
C ARG A 236 -3.25 27.75 4.01
N LEU A 237 -2.53 28.68 3.41
CA LEU A 237 -1.49 29.45 4.11
C LEU A 237 -2.07 30.44 5.11
N ASN A 238 -3.38 30.78 5.02
CA ASN A 238 -4.03 31.84 5.81
C ASN A 238 -3.27 33.18 5.80
N LYS A 239 -2.45 33.40 4.75
CA LYS A 239 -1.60 34.57 4.55
C LYS A 239 -1.51 34.89 3.06
N LYS A 240 -1.25 36.17 2.77
CA LYS A 240 -0.89 36.55 1.41
C LYS A 240 0.55 36.15 1.13
N ILE A 241 0.81 35.62 -0.06
CA ILE A 241 2.17 35.49 -0.57
C ILE A 241 2.79 36.90 -0.58
N PRO A 242 3.99 37.07 0.00
CA PRO A 242 4.62 38.37 0.00
C PRO A 242 4.88 38.85 -1.44
N GLN A 243 4.81 40.14 -1.67
CA GLN A 243 5.31 40.72 -2.90
C GLN A 243 6.83 40.52 -2.92
N LEU A 244 7.33 39.89 -3.96
CA LEU A 244 8.72 39.51 -4.08
C LEU A 244 9.48 40.61 -4.83
N ASP A 245 10.60 41.04 -4.27
CA ASP A 245 11.57 41.86 -4.97
C ASP A 245 12.43 41.02 -5.92
N THR A 246 13.00 41.62 -6.94
CA THR A 246 13.93 40.96 -7.87
C THR A 246 15.07 40.28 -7.10
N GLY A 247 15.28 38.97 -7.36
CA GLY A 247 16.28 38.16 -6.64
C GLY A 247 15.80 37.60 -5.29
N SER A 248 14.49 37.74 -4.98
CA SER A 248 13.88 37.13 -3.81
C SER A 248 12.94 36.00 -4.23
N VAL A 249 12.79 35.00 -3.37
CA VAL A 249 11.87 33.86 -3.55
C VAL A 249 11.10 33.61 -2.26
N ALA A 250 9.94 32.94 -2.39
CA ALA A 250 9.27 32.33 -1.23
C ALA A 250 9.23 30.80 -1.38
N VAL A 251 9.48 30.07 -0.30
CA VAL A 251 9.63 28.61 -0.30
C VAL A 251 8.56 27.96 0.56
N TYR A 252 7.72 27.15 -0.05
CA TYR A 252 6.64 26.45 0.60
C TYR A 252 6.76 24.95 0.34
N GLY A 253 6.74 24.11 1.36
CA GLY A 253 6.96 22.68 1.11
C GLY A 253 6.48 21.74 2.19
N THR A 254 6.60 20.46 1.91
CA THR A 254 6.26 19.36 2.84
C THR A 254 7.13 19.39 4.10
N GLU A 255 8.31 20.01 3.99
CA GLU A 255 9.20 20.33 5.11
C GLU A 255 9.49 21.84 5.12
N LYS A 256 9.71 22.38 6.32
CA LYS A 256 10.07 23.81 6.43
C LYS A 256 11.49 24.02 5.91
N PHE A 257 11.67 24.99 5.03
CA PHE A 257 12.98 25.47 4.64
C PHE A 257 13.52 26.41 5.73
N ASN A 258 14.71 26.13 6.23
CA ASN A 258 15.34 26.89 7.33
C ASN A 258 16.59 27.61 6.80
N GLY A 259 16.41 28.68 6.08
CA GLY A 259 17.50 29.51 5.55
C GLY A 259 16.97 30.86 5.10
N ASP A 260 17.78 31.89 5.23
CA ASP A 260 17.48 33.23 4.73
C ASP A 260 17.90 33.42 3.26
N ILE A 261 18.72 32.47 2.76
CA ILE A 261 19.23 32.39 1.39
C ILE A 261 19.05 30.98 0.89
N ILE A 262 18.62 30.85 -0.34
CA ILE A 262 18.58 29.59 -1.09
C ILE A 262 19.59 29.68 -2.23
N ASN A 263 20.45 28.67 -2.34
CA ASN A 263 21.40 28.56 -3.45
C ASN A 263 20.87 27.57 -4.48
N LEU A 264 20.62 28.07 -5.68
CA LEU A 264 20.15 27.30 -6.84
C LEU A 264 21.25 27.34 -7.90
N LEU A 265 22.02 26.26 -8.00
CA LEU A 265 23.11 26.12 -9.01
C LEU A 265 24.17 27.23 -8.95
N GLY A 266 24.55 27.66 -7.75
CA GLY A 266 25.53 28.73 -7.56
C GLY A 266 24.96 30.15 -7.58
N LYS A 267 23.68 30.32 -7.91
CA LYS A 267 22.96 31.60 -7.81
C LYS A 267 22.22 31.68 -6.50
N GLU A 268 22.44 32.74 -5.75
CA GLU A 268 21.82 32.97 -4.45
C GLU A 268 20.55 33.85 -4.60
N PHE A 269 19.47 33.40 -3.94
CA PHE A 269 18.22 34.14 -3.83
C PHE A 269 17.88 34.36 -2.37
N LYS A 270 17.38 35.52 -2.04
CA LYS A 270 16.90 35.85 -0.69
C LYS A 270 15.55 35.20 -0.45
N VAL A 271 15.40 34.51 0.68
CA VAL A 271 14.12 33.87 1.06
C VAL A 271 13.26 34.89 1.82
N ALA A 272 12.25 35.41 1.14
CA ALA A 272 11.31 36.37 1.72
C ALA A 272 10.28 35.72 2.66
N ALA A 273 9.94 34.44 2.40
CA ALA A 273 9.05 33.66 3.25
C ALA A 273 9.38 32.15 3.11
N ALA A 274 9.26 31.40 4.21
CA ALA A 274 9.40 29.96 4.20
C ALA A 274 8.40 29.32 5.17
N GLU A 275 7.47 28.53 4.65
CA GLU A 275 6.46 27.85 5.46
C GLU A 275 6.27 26.38 5.06
N LYS A 276 5.86 25.58 6.05
CA LYS A 276 5.48 24.19 5.80
C LYS A 276 4.03 24.15 5.29
N THR A 277 3.81 23.50 4.16
CA THR A 277 2.49 23.32 3.57
C THR A 277 2.37 21.96 2.87
N ALA A 278 1.14 21.52 2.63
CA ALA A 278 0.91 20.38 1.77
C ALA A 278 1.14 20.77 0.30
N VAL A 279 1.69 19.87 -0.47
CA VAL A 279 1.86 19.99 -1.93
C VAL A 279 0.98 18.92 -2.55
N SER A 280 0.00 19.31 -3.37
CA SER A 280 -0.96 18.38 -3.97
C SER A 280 -0.72 18.13 -5.45
N LYS A 281 0.00 19.02 -6.13
CA LYS A 281 0.38 18.77 -7.53
C LYS A 281 1.21 17.51 -7.61
N ASP A 282 0.80 16.60 -8.46
CA ASP A 282 1.45 15.31 -8.66
C ASP A 282 1.71 14.55 -7.34
N SER A 283 0.67 14.41 -6.50
CA SER A 283 0.79 13.82 -5.16
C SER A 283 1.44 12.43 -5.15
N TYR A 284 1.30 11.67 -6.24
CA TYR A 284 2.00 10.42 -6.47
C TYR A 284 3.51 10.63 -6.58
N MET A 285 3.95 11.51 -7.48
CA MET A 285 5.38 11.84 -7.64
C MET A 285 5.93 12.45 -6.35
N SER A 286 5.16 13.33 -5.70
CA SER A 286 5.52 13.95 -4.42
C SER A 286 5.84 12.93 -3.33
N SER A 287 5.17 11.78 -3.32
CA SER A 287 5.39 10.72 -2.33
C SER A 287 6.73 9.97 -2.49
N MET A 288 7.38 10.09 -3.64
CA MET A 288 8.67 9.45 -3.95
C MET A 288 9.86 10.26 -3.46
N TYR A 289 9.66 11.54 -3.14
CA TYR A 289 10.70 12.48 -2.74
C TYR A 289 10.75 12.65 -1.22
N SER A 290 11.94 12.94 -0.69
CA SER A 290 12.15 13.25 0.74
C SER A 290 11.55 14.59 1.12
N GLY A 291 11.52 15.54 0.19
CA GLY A 291 10.87 16.85 0.33
C GLY A 291 10.35 17.35 -1.01
N VAL A 292 9.21 18.01 -1.00
CA VAL A 292 8.63 18.68 -2.17
C VAL A 292 8.35 20.12 -1.82
N TYR A 293 8.76 21.04 -2.70
CA TYR A 293 8.72 22.46 -2.44
C TYR A 293 8.17 23.22 -3.63
N TYR A 294 7.34 24.23 -3.37
CA TYR A 294 7.08 25.33 -4.30
C TYR A 294 8.09 26.43 -4.04
N VAL A 295 8.85 26.81 -5.04
CA VAL A 295 9.72 27.98 -5.08
C VAL A 295 9.00 29.03 -5.89
N VAL A 296 8.41 29.99 -5.19
CA VAL A 296 7.66 31.07 -5.80
C VAL A 296 8.62 32.17 -6.17
N VAL A 297 8.60 32.58 -7.43
CA VAL A 297 9.46 33.67 -8.00
C VAL A 297 8.67 34.93 -8.28
N ASP A 298 9.39 36.03 -8.45
CA ASP A 298 8.83 37.37 -8.69
C ASP A 298 8.21 37.54 -10.09
N SER A 299 8.76 36.83 -11.10
CA SER A 299 8.37 37.05 -12.49
C SER A 299 8.65 35.81 -13.38
N LYS A 300 7.98 35.75 -14.53
CA LYS A 300 8.28 34.74 -15.56
C LYS A 300 9.68 34.89 -16.15
N ALA A 301 10.25 36.09 -16.16
CA ALA A 301 11.63 36.29 -16.58
C ALA A 301 12.61 35.60 -15.62
N THR A 302 12.41 35.75 -14.30
CA THR A 302 13.21 35.02 -13.30
C THR A 302 12.99 33.50 -13.40
N LEU A 303 11.75 33.06 -13.66
CA LEU A 303 11.43 31.64 -13.88
C LEU A 303 12.21 31.09 -15.08
N ALA A 304 12.19 31.79 -16.22
CA ALA A 304 12.92 31.38 -17.44
C ALA A 304 14.44 31.40 -17.20
N GLU A 305 14.96 32.40 -16.47
CA GLU A 305 16.39 32.48 -16.12
C GLU A 305 16.84 31.24 -15.32
N ILE A 306 16.10 30.87 -14.26
CA ILE A 306 16.45 29.70 -13.43
C ILE A 306 16.34 28.42 -14.26
N PHE A 307 15.32 28.32 -15.12
CA PHE A 307 15.12 27.19 -16.02
C PHE A 307 16.30 27.03 -17.01
N ASN A 308 16.68 28.10 -17.70
CA ASN A 308 17.80 28.08 -18.64
C ASN A 308 19.14 27.80 -17.93
N LEU A 309 19.32 28.29 -16.71
CA LEU A 309 20.50 27.98 -15.89
C LEU A 309 20.61 26.47 -15.62
N ASN A 310 19.49 25.80 -15.29
CA ASN A 310 19.50 24.34 -15.09
C ASN A 310 19.85 23.60 -16.37
N ASN A 311 19.29 23.98 -17.50
CA ASN A 311 19.50 23.30 -18.76
C ASN A 311 20.91 23.54 -19.33
N SER A 312 21.56 24.64 -18.95
CA SER A 312 22.96 24.93 -19.34
C SER A 312 23.97 23.94 -18.75
N LEU A 313 23.60 23.16 -17.73
CA LEU A 313 24.47 22.13 -17.13
C LEU A 313 24.60 20.85 -18.00
N GLY A 314 23.78 20.69 -19.02
CA GLY A 314 23.83 19.55 -19.94
C GLY A 314 23.71 18.20 -19.23
N GLU A 315 24.68 17.31 -19.45
CA GLU A 315 24.69 15.95 -18.85
C GLU A 315 24.84 15.94 -17.32
N ASP A 316 25.23 17.06 -16.72
CA ASP A 316 25.39 17.20 -15.27
C ASP A 316 24.07 17.51 -14.54
N SER A 317 22.93 17.54 -15.23
CA SER A 317 21.62 17.71 -14.63
C SER A 317 20.56 16.81 -15.27
N VAL A 318 19.49 16.55 -14.52
CA VAL A 318 18.29 15.90 -15.10
C VAL A 318 17.60 16.95 -15.99
N PRO A 319 17.41 16.67 -17.30
CA PRO A 319 16.71 17.59 -18.19
C PRO A 319 15.32 17.88 -17.66
N THR A 320 14.96 19.15 -17.59
CA THR A 320 13.62 19.60 -17.23
C THR A 320 12.95 20.26 -18.43
N MET A 321 11.63 20.42 -18.33
CA MET A 321 10.82 21.13 -19.32
C MET A 321 10.09 22.25 -18.62
N LEU A 322 10.08 23.44 -19.22
CA LEU A 322 9.21 24.51 -18.79
C LEU A 322 7.87 24.32 -19.47
N ASN A 323 6.83 24.23 -18.66
CA ASN A 323 5.48 23.93 -19.10
C ASN A 323 4.58 25.16 -18.99
N ASN A 324 3.86 25.47 -20.04
CA ASN A 324 2.62 26.22 -20.00
C ASN A 324 1.48 25.20 -19.95
N GLU A 325 0.67 25.24 -18.93
CA GLU A 325 -0.45 24.33 -18.71
C GLU A 325 -1.76 25.11 -18.70
N ILE A 326 -2.76 24.62 -19.42
CA ILE A 326 -4.10 25.18 -19.48
C ILE A 326 -5.07 24.07 -19.13
N ASP A 327 -5.77 24.25 -18.03
CA ASP A 327 -6.73 23.32 -17.48
C ASP A 327 -8.15 23.74 -17.81
N TYR A 328 -8.96 22.83 -18.33
CA TYR A 328 -10.37 23.05 -18.64
C TYR A 328 -11.27 22.08 -17.87
N ASN A 329 -12.29 22.62 -17.22
CA ASN A 329 -13.48 21.87 -16.83
C ASN A 329 -14.62 22.22 -17.76
N LEU A 330 -15.29 21.21 -18.32
CA LEU A 330 -16.26 21.37 -19.37
C LEU A 330 -17.66 20.86 -18.95
N TYR A 331 -18.71 21.55 -19.43
CA TYR A 331 -20.04 21.00 -19.49
C TYR A 331 -20.18 20.20 -20.79
N GLY A 332 -20.65 18.93 -20.69
CA GLY A 332 -20.83 18.04 -21.81
C GLY A 332 -20.82 16.57 -21.36
N SER A 333 -21.21 15.67 -22.23
CA SER A 333 -21.08 14.23 -21.99
C SER A 333 -19.62 13.79 -22.05
N SER A 334 -19.28 12.63 -21.50
CA SER A 334 -17.92 12.06 -21.64
C SER A 334 -17.53 11.85 -23.11
N GLU A 335 -18.48 11.52 -23.97
CA GLU A 335 -18.25 11.36 -25.42
C GLU A 335 -17.87 12.69 -26.07
N ASP A 336 -18.59 13.78 -25.73
CA ASP A 336 -18.31 15.12 -26.25
C ASP A 336 -16.93 15.61 -25.77
N LYS A 337 -16.61 15.43 -24.49
CA LYS A 337 -15.29 15.78 -23.91
C LYS A 337 -14.16 15.01 -24.58
N LEU A 338 -14.37 13.72 -24.88
CA LEU A 338 -13.40 12.91 -25.59
C LEU A 338 -13.22 13.39 -27.05
N ALA A 339 -14.28 13.86 -27.68
CA ALA A 339 -14.20 14.45 -29.02
C ALA A 339 -13.39 15.75 -29.02
N VAL A 340 -13.57 16.61 -28.00
CA VAL A 340 -12.77 17.82 -27.79
C VAL A 340 -11.29 17.47 -27.58
N ALA A 341 -10.98 16.52 -26.70
CA ALA A 341 -9.62 16.07 -26.45
C ALA A 341 -8.90 15.63 -27.74
N LYS A 342 -9.54 14.80 -28.54
CA LYS A 342 -9.02 14.37 -29.85
C LYS A 342 -8.85 15.51 -30.84
N ALA A 343 -9.73 16.51 -30.82
CA ALA A 343 -9.61 17.67 -31.68
C ALA A 343 -8.43 18.57 -31.28
N LEU A 344 -8.21 18.74 -29.98
CA LEU A 344 -7.05 19.46 -29.42
C LEU A 344 -5.75 18.74 -29.76
N ASP A 345 -5.67 17.44 -29.50
CA ASP A 345 -4.50 16.62 -29.79
C ASP A 345 -4.11 16.74 -31.29
N LYS A 346 -5.06 16.54 -32.18
CA LYS A 346 -4.85 16.70 -33.62
C LYS A 346 -4.38 18.10 -34.00
N HIS A 347 -5.00 19.15 -33.44
CA HIS A 347 -4.64 20.55 -33.74
C HIS A 347 -3.21 20.85 -33.34
N PHE A 348 -2.83 20.45 -32.13
CA PHE A 348 -1.49 20.73 -31.60
C PHE A 348 -0.43 19.84 -32.28
N GLU A 349 -0.73 18.59 -32.66
CA GLU A 349 0.16 17.74 -33.43
C GLU A 349 0.46 18.36 -34.81
N GLU A 350 -0.56 18.85 -35.50
CA GLU A 350 -0.41 19.50 -36.85
C GLU A 350 0.34 20.85 -36.77
N ASN A 351 0.26 21.57 -35.66
CA ASN A 351 0.85 22.90 -35.51
C ASN A 351 2.17 22.93 -34.68
N SER A 352 2.55 21.82 -34.05
CA SER A 352 3.79 21.73 -33.23
C SER A 352 5.07 22.06 -34.01
N VAL A 353 5.08 21.85 -35.34
CA VAL A 353 6.24 22.11 -36.22
C VAL A 353 6.41 23.62 -36.55
N LYS A 354 5.41 24.45 -36.26
CA LYS A 354 5.36 25.87 -36.68
C LYS A 354 5.59 26.84 -35.49
N SER A 355 5.63 26.38 -34.28
CA SER A 355 5.72 27.21 -33.06
C SER A 355 7.10 27.12 -32.43
N ASP A 356 7.49 28.15 -31.67
CA ASP A 356 8.72 28.19 -30.89
C ASP A 356 8.71 27.23 -29.70
N VAL A 357 7.59 26.55 -29.45
CA VAL A 357 7.47 25.49 -28.42
C VAL A 357 8.14 24.21 -28.90
N SER A 358 8.72 23.47 -27.97
CA SER A 358 9.35 22.18 -28.26
C SER A 358 8.36 21.05 -28.47
N GLY A 359 7.12 21.20 -28.00
CA GLY A 359 6.03 20.27 -28.24
C GLY A 359 4.76 20.62 -27.47
N PHE A 360 3.70 19.93 -27.84
CA PHE A 360 2.38 19.99 -27.21
C PHE A 360 1.92 18.58 -26.87
N TYR A 361 1.13 18.44 -25.83
CA TYR A 361 0.34 17.24 -25.57
C TYR A 361 -0.91 17.60 -24.79
N GLU A 362 -1.93 16.77 -24.86
CA GLU A 362 -3.13 16.89 -24.09
C GLU A 362 -3.30 15.70 -23.13
N GLU A 363 -3.89 15.96 -21.98
CA GLU A 363 -4.34 14.93 -21.06
C GLU A 363 -5.83 15.08 -20.82
N SER A 364 -6.60 14.02 -21.08
CA SER A 364 -8.03 14.00 -20.80
C SER A 364 -8.39 12.97 -19.75
N ARG A 365 -9.13 13.40 -18.73
CA ARG A 365 -9.64 12.51 -17.70
C ARG A 365 -10.48 11.38 -18.27
N ASP A 366 -11.36 11.68 -19.24
CA ASP A 366 -12.24 10.68 -19.86
C ASP A 366 -11.48 9.75 -20.81
N ALA A 367 -10.44 10.22 -21.50
CA ALA A 367 -9.57 9.36 -22.32
C ALA A 367 -8.77 8.37 -21.46
N ASN A 368 -8.27 8.80 -20.33
CA ASN A 368 -7.46 7.97 -19.43
C ASN A 368 -8.30 7.06 -18.52
N ARG A 369 -9.59 7.34 -18.36
CA ARG A 369 -10.52 6.56 -17.54
C ARG A 369 -10.50 5.08 -17.90
N GLU A 370 -10.61 4.73 -19.18
CA GLU A 370 -10.66 3.35 -19.61
C GLU A 370 -9.40 2.57 -19.22
N GLN A 371 -8.22 3.16 -19.39
CA GLN A 371 -6.95 2.52 -19.01
C GLN A 371 -6.86 2.25 -17.51
N ILE A 372 -7.28 3.21 -16.68
CA ILE A 372 -7.31 3.08 -15.23
C ILE A 372 -8.29 1.97 -14.82
N TYR A 373 -9.48 1.94 -15.42
CA TYR A 373 -10.49 0.93 -15.14
C TYR A 373 -10.07 -0.47 -15.55
N VAL A 374 -9.40 -0.61 -16.69
CA VAL A 374 -8.85 -1.89 -17.14
C VAL A 374 -7.75 -2.38 -16.21
N LEU A 375 -6.83 -1.50 -15.80
CA LEU A 375 -5.75 -1.85 -14.89
C LEU A 375 -6.28 -2.27 -13.50
N TYR A 376 -7.06 -1.42 -12.86
CA TYR A 376 -7.56 -1.69 -11.50
C TYR A 376 -8.62 -2.78 -11.46
N GLY A 377 -9.49 -2.84 -12.46
CA GLY A 377 -10.44 -3.94 -12.63
C GLY A 377 -9.74 -5.28 -12.87
N GLY A 378 -8.68 -5.29 -13.67
CA GLY A 378 -7.84 -6.47 -13.89
C GLY A 378 -7.15 -6.95 -12.61
N LEU A 379 -6.54 -6.04 -11.85
CA LEU A 379 -5.93 -6.35 -10.56
C LEU A 379 -6.96 -6.84 -9.53
N PHE A 380 -8.14 -6.23 -9.49
CA PHE A 380 -9.26 -6.67 -8.65
C PHE A 380 -9.70 -8.09 -9.01
N PHE A 381 -9.88 -8.39 -10.30
CA PHE A 381 -10.25 -9.72 -10.77
C PHE A 381 -9.20 -10.77 -10.35
N ILE A 382 -7.92 -10.50 -10.58
CA ILE A 382 -6.81 -11.38 -10.18
C ILE A 382 -6.81 -11.57 -8.65
N GLY A 383 -7.02 -10.49 -7.89
CA GLY A 383 -7.05 -10.54 -6.43
C GLY A 383 -8.18 -11.40 -5.88
N ILE A 384 -9.39 -11.26 -6.41
CA ILE A 384 -10.54 -12.08 -6.03
C ILE A 384 -10.32 -13.54 -6.43
N PHE A 385 -9.77 -13.79 -7.63
CA PHE A 385 -9.47 -15.14 -8.11
C PHE A 385 -8.44 -15.85 -7.21
N LEU A 386 -7.29 -15.22 -6.94
CA LEU A 386 -6.25 -15.75 -6.06
C LEU A 386 -6.76 -15.90 -4.62
N GLY A 387 -7.50 -14.90 -4.11
CA GLY A 387 -8.11 -14.94 -2.79
C GLY A 387 -9.06 -16.14 -2.65
N THR A 388 -9.88 -16.38 -3.66
CA THR A 388 -10.79 -17.55 -3.70
C THR A 388 -10.03 -18.86 -3.73
N MET A 389 -8.94 -18.96 -4.52
CA MET A 389 -8.08 -20.15 -4.54
C MET A 389 -7.46 -20.43 -3.17
N PHE A 390 -6.85 -19.42 -2.54
CA PHE A 390 -6.26 -19.58 -1.21
C PHE A 390 -7.31 -19.92 -0.14
N LEU A 391 -8.50 -19.33 -0.24
CA LEU A 391 -9.63 -19.66 0.63
C LEU A 391 -10.06 -21.12 0.47
N MET A 392 -10.17 -21.62 -0.77
CA MET A 392 -10.51 -23.04 -1.02
C MET A 392 -9.46 -23.98 -0.43
N VAL A 393 -8.16 -23.68 -0.63
CA VAL A 393 -7.07 -24.47 -0.03
C VAL A 393 -7.15 -24.44 1.49
N THR A 394 -7.41 -23.27 2.09
CA THR A 394 -7.59 -23.12 3.54
C THR A 394 -8.74 -23.98 4.05
N VAL A 395 -9.89 -23.94 3.37
CA VAL A 395 -11.08 -24.74 3.71
C VAL A 395 -10.77 -26.26 3.61
N MET A 396 -10.06 -26.68 2.57
CA MET A 396 -9.66 -28.08 2.40
C MET A 396 -8.73 -28.53 3.53
N ILE A 397 -7.71 -27.74 3.87
CA ILE A 397 -6.79 -28.08 4.98
C ILE A 397 -7.57 -28.20 6.29
N ILE A 398 -8.46 -27.27 6.57
CA ILE A 398 -9.32 -27.27 7.75
C ILE A 398 -10.17 -28.53 7.79
N PHE A 399 -10.86 -28.85 6.69
CA PHE A 399 -11.78 -29.97 6.59
C PHE A 399 -11.07 -31.32 6.81
N TYR A 400 -10.01 -31.59 6.02
CA TYR A 400 -9.26 -32.85 6.16
C TYR A 400 -8.64 -33.02 7.55
N LYS A 401 -8.15 -31.92 8.12
CA LYS A 401 -7.58 -31.93 9.44
C LYS A 401 -8.60 -32.24 10.52
N GLN A 402 -9.78 -31.63 10.46
CA GLN A 402 -10.87 -31.91 11.39
C GLN A 402 -11.33 -33.37 11.34
N ILE A 403 -11.41 -33.95 10.14
CA ILE A 403 -11.76 -35.34 9.97
C ILE A 403 -10.70 -36.26 10.58
N SER A 404 -9.42 -36.04 10.27
CA SER A 404 -8.31 -36.82 10.82
C SER A 404 -8.27 -36.75 12.35
N GLU A 405 -8.38 -35.52 12.90
CA GLU A 405 -8.44 -35.34 14.37
C GLU A 405 -9.67 -36.00 14.98
N GLY A 406 -10.81 -36.05 14.29
CA GLY A 406 -12.01 -36.74 14.76
C GLY A 406 -11.80 -38.22 14.98
N TYR A 407 -11.12 -38.88 14.04
CA TYR A 407 -10.79 -40.30 14.17
C TYR A 407 -9.76 -40.57 15.29
N ASP A 408 -8.72 -39.78 15.40
CA ASP A 408 -7.69 -39.88 16.44
C ASP A 408 -8.28 -39.66 17.85
N ASP A 409 -9.17 -38.71 17.98
CA ASP A 409 -9.80 -38.36 19.25
C ASP A 409 -10.87 -39.33 19.70
N LYS A 410 -11.52 -40.05 18.76
CA LYS A 410 -12.55 -41.05 19.10
C LYS A 410 -12.03 -42.05 20.13
N ALA A 411 -10.87 -42.65 19.85
CA ALA A 411 -10.25 -43.61 20.79
C ALA A 411 -9.88 -43.01 22.15
N ARG A 412 -9.44 -41.75 22.17
CA ARG A 412 -9.09 -41.02 23.42
C ARG A 412 -10.32 -40.75 24.27
N TYR A 413 -11.45 -40.39 23.67
CA TYR A 413 -12.67 -40.08 24.40
C TYR A 413 -13.34 -41.36 24.95
N GLU A 414 -13.29 -42.47 24.23
CA GLU A 414 -13.72 -43.78 24.76
C GLU A 414 -12.95 -44.13 26.05
N ILE A 415 -11.65 -43.82 26.13
CA ILE A 415 -10.85 -44.04 27.33
C ILE A 415 -11.29 -43.10 28.45
N MET A 416 -11.55 -41.79 28.15
CA MET A 416 -11.97 -40.81 29.15
C MET A 416 -13.33 -41.14 29.78
N GLU A 417 -14.27 -41.67 28.99
CA GLU A 417 -15.56 -42.17 29.48
C GLU A 417 -15.37 -43.39 30.42
N LYS A 418 -14.51 -44.32 30.03
CA LYS A 418 -14.17 -45.49 30.91
C LYS A 418 -13.52 -45.13 32.21
N VAL A 419 -12.85 -43.97 32.28
CA VAL A 419 -12.23 -43.44 33.50
C VAL A 419 -13.23 -42.60 34.35
N GLY A 420 -14.47 -42.42 33.87
CA GLY A 420 -15.57 -41.80 34.66
C GLY A 420 -15.89 -40.34 34.30
N MET A 421 -15.43 -39.82 33.20
CA MET A 421 -15.90 -38.53 32.67
C MET A 421 -17.31 -38.64 32.12
N SER A 422 -18.20 -37.74 32.45
CA SER A 422 -19.53 -37.66 31.85
C SER A 422 -19.48 -37.21 30.40
N ASN A 423 -20.45 -37.64 29.59
CA ASN A 423 -20.56 -37.25 28.17
C ASN A 423 -20.58 -35.71 27.98
N ASP A 424 -21.19 -34.97 28.91
CA ASP A 424 -21.22 -33.50 28.88
C ASP A 424 -19.85 -32.89 29.14
N GLU A 425 -19.05 -33.45 30.04
CA GLU A 425 -17.68 -32.97 30.33
C GLU A 425 -16.75 -33.27 29.17
N VAL A 426 -16.87 -34.44 28.55
CA VAL A 426 -16.16 -34.81 27.33
C VAL A 426 -16.51 -33.83 26.21
N LYS A 427 -17.80 -33.60 25.94
CA LYS A 427 -18.27 -32.69 24.90
C LYS A 427 -17.80 -31.24 25.11
N LYS A 428 -17.80 -30.74 26.34
CA LYS A 428 -17.28 -29.41 26.67
C LYS A 428 -15.76 -29.31 26.46
N SER A 429 -15.01 -30.35 26.83
CA SER A 429 -13.56 -30.40 26.62
C SER A 429 -13.21 -30.39 25.15
N ILE A 430 -13.90 -31.21 24.32
CA ILE A 430 -13.76 -31.23 22.86
C ILE A 430 -14.04 -29.85 22.27
N THR A 431 -15.20 -29.27 22.59
CA THR A 431 -15.61 -27.98 22.05
C THR A 431 -14.59 -26.89 22.35
N SER A 432 -14.03 -26.86 23.56
CA SER A 432 -13.01 -25.89 23.94
C SER A 432 -11.71 -26.03 23.14
N GLN A 433 -11.25 -27.29 22.95
CA GLN A 433 -10.02 -27.57 22.20
C GLN A 433 -10.19 -27.24 20.71
N VAL A 434 -11.29 -27.68 20.09
CA VAL A 434 -11.60 -27.42 18.68
C VAL A 434 -11.69 -25.90 18.44
N ARG A 435 -12.36 -25.15 19.30
CA ARG A 435 -12.43 -23.67 19.17
C ARG A 435 -11.04 -23.04 19.24
N MET A 436 -10.20 -23.42 20.19
CA MET A 436 -8.87 -22.84 20.35
C MET A 436 -7.99 -23.09 19.13
N VAL A 437 -7.98 -24.34 18.60
CA VAL A 437 -7.24 -24.70 17.40
C VAL A 437 -7.72 -23.94 16.17
N PHE A 438 -9.03 -23.70 16.08
CA PHE A 438 -9.63 -23.02 14.93
C PHE A 438 -9.40 -21.52 14.93
N PHE A 439 -9.57 -20.86 16.07
CA PHE A 439 -9.50 -19.39 16.12
C PHE A 439 -8.08 -18.84 16.27
N LEU A 440 -7.13 -19.64 16.75
CA LEU A 440 -5.73 -19.20 16.89
C LEU A 440 -5.10 -18.73 15.57
N PRO A 441 -5.22 -19.45 14.44
CA PRO A 441 -4.68 -19.00 13.15
C PRO A 441 -5.30 -17.69 12.65
N ILE A 442 -6.62 -17.49 12.82
CA ILE A 442 -7.28 -16.27 12.33
C ILE A 442 -6.95 -15.05 13.20
N ILE A 443 -6.79 -15.23 14.51
CA ILE A 443 -6.34 -14.15 15.40
C ILE A 443 -4.94 -13.70 15.00
N LEU A 444 -4.04 -14.64 14.74
CA LEU A 444 -2.68 -14.31 14.31
C LEU A 444 -2.67 -13.69 12.90
N ALA A 445 -3.53 -14.16 11.97
CA ALA A 445 -3.72 -13.54 10.67
C ALA A 445 -4.23 -12.10 10.77
N ALA A 446 -5.11 -11.79 11.72
CA ALA A 446 -5.54 -10.42 12.02
C ALA A 446 -4.37 -9.56 12.52
N CYS A 447 -3.51 -10.10 13.38
CA CYS A 447 -2.29 -9.41 13.84
C CYS A 447 -1.33 -9.16 12.67
N HIS A 448 -1.15 -10.14 11.77
CA HIS A 448 -0.33 -9.96 10.57
C HIS A 448 -0.89 -8.88 9.65
N LEU A 449 -2.20 -8.85 9.42
CA LEU A 449 -2.86 -7.83 8.61
C LEU A 449 -2.69 -6.44 9.22
N ALA A 450 -2.89 -6.31 10.53
CA ALA A 450 -2.70 -5.05 11.24
C ALA A 450 -1.25 -4.54 11.17
N ALA A 451 -0.27 -5.44 11.33
CA ALA A 451 1.15 -5.10 11.22
C ALA A 451 1.56 -4.76 9.77
N ALA A 452 0.91 -5.37 8.77
CA ALA A 452 1.15 -5.09 7.35
C ALA A 452 0.50 -3.78 6.89
N PHE A 453 -0.50 -3.24 7.60
CA PHE A 453 -1.25 -2.04 7.19
C PHE A 453 -0.37 -0.85 6.80
N PRO A 454 0.65 -0.42 7.59
CA PRO A 454 1.51 0.68 7.21
C PRO A 454 2.28 0.44 5.90
N LEU A 455 2.76 -0.78 5.70
CA LEU A 455 3.48 -1.18 4.50
C LEU A 455 2.58 -1.18 3.26
N LEU A 456 1.39 -1.79 3.38
CA LEU A 456 0.39 -1.84 2.29
C LEU A 456 -0.10 -0.45 1.91
N ARG A 457 -0.35 0.41 2.90
CA ARG A 457 -0.71 1.82 2.65
C ARG A 457 0.34 2.52 1.79
N ARG A 458 1.62 2.38 2.12
CA ARG A 458 2.72 3.01 1.36
C ARG A 458 2.86 2.42 -0.03
N LEU A 459 2.63 1.13 -0.18
CA LEU A 459 2.60 0.48 -1.48
C LEU A 459 1.43 1.00 -2.33
N LEU A 460 0.25 1.21 -1.73
CA LEU A 460 -0.92 1.75 -2.42
C LEU A 460 -0.75 3.22 -2.83
N VAL A 461 0.05 3.99 -2.10
CA VAL A 461 0.44 5.36 -2.51
C VAL A 461 1.19 5.35 -3.84
N MET A 462 1.95 4.30 -4.19
CA MET A 462 2.57 4.16 -5.52
C MET A 462 1.52 4.03 -6.65
N PHE A 463 0.30 3.67 -6.33
CA PHE A 463 -0.86 3.68 -7.22
C PHE A 463 -1.76 4.90 -6.98
N ASN A 464 -1.20 5.97 -6.44
CA ASN A 464 -1.88 7.23 -6.11
C ASN A 464 -3.09 7.07 -5.14
N LEU A 465 -3.24 5.93 -4.49
CA LEU A 465 -4.30 5.70 -3.51
C LEU A 465 -3.87 6.24 -2.14
N THR A 466 -4.20 7.49 -1.86
CA THR A 466 -3.78 8.24 -0.68
C THR A 466 -4.82 8.26 0.45
N ASP A 467 -6.08 7.90 0.17
CA ASP A 467 -7.16 7.89 1.17
C ASP A 467 -7.01 6.75 2.17
N VAL A 468 -6.39 7.07 3.31
CA VAL A 468 -6.15 6.13 4.42
C VAL A 468 -7.46 5.60 5.02
N LYS A 469 -8.52 6.42 5.04
CA LYS A 469 -9.83 6.01 5.60
C LYS A 469 -10.47 4.95 4.71
N LEU A 470 -10.45 5.16 3.39
CA LEU A 470 -10.96 4.19 2.42
C LEU A 470 -10.22 2.87 2.54
N ILE A 471 -8.89 2.89 2.57
CA ILE A 471 -8.06 1.68 2.72
C ILE A 471 -8.42 0.94 4.01
N ALA A 472 -8.52 1.64 5.15
CA ALA A 472 -8.85 1.04 6.43
C ALA A 472 -10.27 0.43 6.45
N ILE A 473 -11.25 1.08 5.82
CA ILE A 473 -12.63 0.58 5.67
C ILE A 473 -12.63 -0.69 4.82
N CYS A 474 -11.98 -0.68 3.65
CA CYS A 474 -11.91 -1.84 2.75
C CYS A 474 -11.23 -3.04 3.42
N MET A 475 -10.11 -2.81 4.14
CA MET A 475 -9.42 -3.87 4.89
C MET A 475 -10.28 -4.43 6.02
N SER A 476 -10.97 -3.58 6.77
CA SER A 476 -11.87 -3.99 7.85
C SER A 476 -13.07 -4.77 7.32
N ALA A 477 -13.69 -4.31 6.24
CA ALA A 477 -14.82 -4.99 5.58
C ALA A 477 -14.39 -6.36 5.04
N THR A 478 -13.25 -6.45 4.36
CA THR A 478 -12.68 -7.72 3.87
C THR A 478 -12.42 -8.69 5.02
N PHE A 479 -11.85 -8.21 6.13
CA PHE A 479 -11.62 -9.03 7.32
C PHE A 479 -12.93 -9.57 7.90
N LEU A 480 -13.97 -8.74 8.03
CA LEU A 480 -15.27 -9.16 8.55
C LEU A 480 -15.94 -10.21 7.64
N VAL A 481 -15.89 -10.01 6.33
CA VAL A 481 -16.41 -11.00 5.35
C VAL A 481 -15.64 -12.31 5.47
N PHE A 482 -14.31 -12.25 5.56
CA PHE A 482 -13.47 -13.43 5.74
C PHE A 482 -13.81 -14.19 7.03
N VAL A 483 -13.97 -13.47 8.16
CA VAL A 483 -14.36 -14.07 9.45
C VAL A 483 -15.72 -14.75 9.35
N ALA A 484 -16.68 -14.13 8.66
CA ALA A 484 -18.02 -14.73 8.46
C ALA A 484 -17.92 -16.04 7.67
N ILE A 485 -17.17 -16.07 6.55
CA ILE A 485 -16.96 -17.28 5.76
C ILE A 485 -16.23 -18.35 6.59
N TYR A 486 -15.18 -17.97 7.30
CA TYR A 486 -14.40 -18.85 8.17
C TYR A 486 -15.27 -19.46 9.27
N TYR A 487 -16.19 -18.68 9.85
CA TYR A 487 -17.15 -19.17 10.85
C TYR A 487 -18.15 -20.17 10.26
N ILE A 488 -18.61 -19.95 9.04
CA ILE A 488 -19.48 -20.92 8.33
C ILE A 488 -18.73 -22.24 8.13
N VAL A 489 -17.49 -22.18 7.66
CA VAL A 489 -16.63 -23.35 7.49
C VAL A 489 -16.42 -24.08 8.82
N PHE A 490 -16.15 -23.33 9.90
CA PHE A 490 -16.05 -23.88 11.24
C PHE A 490 -17.32 -24.64 11.65
N LYS A 491 -18.50 -24.08 11.45
CA LYS A 491 -19.76 -24.74 11.78
C LYS A 491 -19.97 -26.05 11.01
N ILE A 492 -19.66 -26.04 9.71
CA ILE A 492 -19.83 -27.23 8.86
C ILE A 492 -18.85 -28.32 9.28
N THR A 493 -17.58 -27.98 9.44
CA THR A 493 -16.52 -28.94 9.79
C THR A 493 -16.67 -29.48 11.20
N SER A 494 -17.07 -28.65 12.16
CA SER A 494 -17.36 -29.09 13.52
C SER A 494 -18.52 -30.09 13.59
N ARG A 495 -19.56 -29.95 12.76
CA ARG A 495 -20.64 -30.94 12.68
C ARG A 495 -20.12 -32.30 12.18
N ALA A 496 -19.25 -32.30 11.15
CA ALA A 496 -18.62 -33.52 10.66
C ALA A 496 -17.77 -34.18 11.75
N TYR A 497 -16.95 -33.40 12.46
CA TYR A 497 -16.15 -33.86 13.60
C TYR A 497 -17.01 -34.52 14.70
N TYR A 498 -18.08 -33.83 15.15
CA TYR A 498 -18.98 -34.37 16.18
C TYR A 498 -19.70 -35.67 15.76
N ARG A 499 -20.01 -35.83 14.46
CA ARG A 499 -20.60 -37.04 13.93
C ARG A 499 -19.62 -38.24 14.03
N ILE A 500 -18.31 -37.97 13.78
CA ILE A 500 -17.28 -39.02 13.86
C ILE A 500 -17.03 -39.46 15.32
N VAL A 501 -16.93 -38.49 16.23
CA VAL A 501 -16.66 -38.74 17.65
C VAL A 501 -17.91 -39.21 18.38
N GLY A 502 -19.09 -38.74 18.02
CA GLY A 502 -20.34 -38.90 18.76
C GLY A 502 -21.24 -40.03 18.25
N ASN A 503 -20.83 -40.87 17.26
CA ASN A 503 -21.65 -41.97 16.77
C ASN A 503 -21.81 -43.15 17.78
N GLN A 504 -21.40 -42.93 19.02
CA GLN A 504 -21.65 -43.83 20.16
C GLN A 504 -22.09 -43.10 21.45
N ILE A 505 -22.44 -41.80 21.35
CA ILE A 505 -22.99 -41.00 22.46
C ILE A 505 -24.48 -40.74 22.25
#